data_8ed827e4892eb7761424eb944ed285fd
#
_entry.id   8ed827e4892eb7761424eb944ed285fd
#
_cell.length_a   1.000
_cell.length_b   1.000
_cell.length_c   1.000
_cell.angle_alpha   90.00
_cell.angle_beta   90.00
_cell.angle_gamma   90.00
#
_symmetry.space_group_name_H-M   'P 1'
#
loop_
_entity.id
_entity.type
_entity.pdbx_description
1 polymer ?
#
loop_
_entity_poly.entity_id
_entity_poly.type
_entity_poly.pdbx_seq_one_letter_code
_entity_poly.pdbx_strand_id
1 'polypeptide(L)'
;MPNDPYHPSNVETRIQTATMRSNVQINNILRNTTPGPKTTGKATQYEKLGNYNDAVADFNSLGVKNVQVRPNGTITGKLPDGRNINVRPQSSPPNNYPTIEIQQKNNERIKIRYR
;
A
#
# COMPACT_ATOMS: atom_id res chain seq x y z
N MET A 1 -33.15 9.47 12.95
CA MET A 1 -32.72 8.67 11.79
C MET A 1 -32.17 7.36 12.29
N PRO A 2 -32.93 6.32 12.19
CA PRO A 2 -32.40 5.03 12.58
C PRO A 2 -31.37 4.55 11.61
N ASN A 3 -30.28 4.05 12.11
CA ASN A 3 -29.34 3.16 11.43
C ASN A 3 -29.00 3.50 9.98
N ASP A 4 -28.63 4.76 9.71
CA ASP A 4 -27.97 5.07 8.46
C ASP A 4 -26.59 4.39 8.48
N PRO A 5 -26.34 3.35 7.66
CA PRO A 5 -25.06 2.65 7.66
C PRO A 5 -23.88 3.52 7.22
N TYR A 6 -24.15 4.67 6.65
CA TYR A 6 -23.12 5.62 6.20
C TYR A 6 -22.95 6.80 7.13
N HIS A 7 -23.60 6.78 8.29
CA HIS A 7 -23.49 7.88 9.26
C HIS A 7 -22.08 7.91 9.88
N PRO A 8 -21.42 9.10 9.92
CA PRO A 8 -20.02 9.18 10.37
C PRO A 8 -19.78 8.72 11.81
N SER A 9 -20.79 8.74 12.66
CA SER A 9 -20.66 8.28 14.05
C SER A 9 -20.64 6.75 14.18
N ASN A 10 -20.98 6.01 13.14
CA ASN A 10 -20.92 4.56 13.14
C ASN A 10 -19.48 4.11 12.89
N VAL A 11 -18.85 3.53 13.91
CA VAL A 11 -17.44 3.13 13.86
C VAL A 11 -17.19 2.08 12.77
N GLU A 12 -18.05 1.08 12.68
CA GLU A 12 -17.92 0.02 11.68
C GLU A 12 -18.02 0.57 10.27
N THR A 13 -18.98 1.47 10.02
CA THR A 13 -19.14 2.13 8.72
C THR A 13 -17.92 2.99 8.39
N ARG A 14 -17.35 3.67 9.38
CA ARG A 14 -16.12 4.47 9.16
C ARG A 14 -14.94 3.60 8.76
N ILE A 15 -14.79 2.43 9.37
CA ILE A 15 -13.73 1.49 8.99
C ILE A 15 -13.95 0.98 7.56
N GLN A 16 -15.18 0.59 7.22
CA GLN A 16 -15.51 0.15 5.87
C GLN A 16 -15.25 1.25 4.83
N THR A 17 -15.63 2.47 5.13
CA THR A 17 -15.40 3.63 4.25
C THR A 17 -13.91 3.87 4.06
N ALA A 18 -13.13 3.80 5.13
CA ALA A 18 -11.67 3.95 5.03
C ALA A 18 -11.05 2.85 4.17
N THR A 19 -11.50 1.61 4.33
CA THR A 19 -11.03 0.48 3.53
C THR A 19 -11.36 0.68 2.06
N MET A 20 -12.58 1.09 1.74
CA MET A 20 -12.98 1.35 0.36
C MET A 20 -12.16 2.47 -0.28
N ARG A 21 -11.93 3.57 0.45
CA ARG A 21 -11.10 4.67 -0.05
C ARG A 21 -9.66 4.25 -0.29
N SER A 22 -9.08 3.51 0.64
CA SER A 22 -7.72 3.00 0.47
C SER A 22 -7.64 2.06 -0.72
N ASN A 23 -8.61 1.18 -0.92
CA ASN A 23 -8.63 0.28 -2.06
C ASN A 23 -8.74 1.04 -3.40
N VAL A 24 -9.55 2.09 -3.45
CA VAL A 24 -9.65 2.94 -4.65
C VAL A 24 -8.30 3.59 -4.95
N GLN A 25 -7.63 4.13 -3.95
CA GLN A 25 -6.32 4.77 -4.11
C GLN A 25 -5.25 3.76 -4.52
N ILE A 26 -5.24 2.58 -3.92
CA ILE A 26 -4.34 1.49 -4.32
C ILE A 26 -4.59 1.10 -5.77
N ASN A 27 -5.85 0.90 -6.16
CA ASN A 27 -6.20 0.53 -7.52
C ASN A 27 -5.80 1.61 -8.53
N ASN A 28 -5.86 2.88 -8.17
CA ASN A 28 -5.37 3.96 -9.03
C ASN A 28 -3.87 3.83 -9.33
N ILE A 29 -3.09 3.42 -8.34
CA ILE A 29 -1.67 3.14 -8.55
C ILE A 29 -1.50 1.89 -9.43
N LEU A 30 -2.23 0.82 -9.12
CA LEU A 30 -2.12 -0.45 -9.83
C LEU A 30 -2.51 -0.36 -11.31
N ARG A 31 -3.35 0.60 -11.69
CA ARG A 31 -3.70 0.82 -13.11
C ARG A 31 -2.50 1.17 -13.97
N ASN A 32 -1.47 1.73 -13.38
CA ASN A 32 -0.24 2.12 -14.08
C ASN A 32 0.87 1.09 -13.90
N THR A 33 0.53 -0.10 -13.44
CA THR A 33 1.47 -1.20 -13.25
C THR A 33 1.25 -2.29 -14.27
N THR A 34 2.28 -3.13 -14.43
CA THR A 34 2.15 -4.42 -15.14
C THR A 34 2.33 -5.55 -14.14
N PRO A 35 1.77 -6.75 -14.43
CA PRO A 35 1.98 -7.90 -13.56
C PRO A 35 3.47 -8.22 -13.42
N GLY A 36 3.90 -8.46 -12.18
CA GLY A 36 5.24 -8.95 -11.91
C GLY A 36 5.30 -10.47 -11.89
N PRO A 37 6.46 -11.04 -11.55
CA PRO A 37 6.60 -12.48 -11.46
C PRO A 37 5.62 -13.08 -10.47
N LYS A 38 5.04 -14.22 -10.82
CA LYS A 38 4.21 -14.97 -9.88
C LYS A 38 5.08 -15.60 -8.80
N THR A 39 4.56 -15.60 -7.58
CA THR A 39 5.23 -16.25 -6.45
C THR A 39 4.39 -17.42 -5.97
N THR A 40 5.04 -18.35 -5.27
CA THR A 40 4.36 -19.46 -4.60
C THR A 40 3.75 -19.04 -3.27
N GLY A 41 4.09 -17.85 -2.77
CA GLY A 41 3.58 -17.32 -1.51
C GLY A 41 2.33 -16.47 -1.68
N LYS A 42 1.99 -15.75 -0.62
CA LYS A 42 0.79 -14.90 -0.56
C LYS A 42 1.03 -13.48 -1.08
N ALA A 43 2.13 -13.22 -1.73
CA ALA A 43 2.44 -11.92 -2.30
C ALA A 43 2.00 -11.86 -3.76
N THR A 44 1.29 -10.79 -4.13
CA THR A 44 1.02 -10.46 -5.53
C THR A 44 1.96 -9.33 -5.91
N GLN A 45 2.70 -9.51 -7.00
CA GLN A 45 3.72 -8.57 -7.43
C GLN A 45 3.29 -7.81 -8.66
N TYR A 46 3.63 -6.52 -8.67
CA TYR A 46 3.39 -5.60 -9.78
C TYR A 46 4.68 -4.84 -10.07
N GLU A 47 4.81 -4.38 -11.29
CA GLU A 47 5.93 -3.54 -11.70
C GLU A 47 5.42 -2.22 -12.25
N LYS A 48 6.11 -1.13 -11.90
CA LYS A 48 5.79 0.21 -12.36
C LYS A 48 7.07 0.92 -12.78
N LEU A 49 7.00 1.64 -13.91
CA LEU A 49 8.11 2.49 -14.31
C LEU A 49 8.28 3.64 -13.31
N GLY A 50 9.51 3.86 -12.90
CA GLY A 50 9.82 4.94 -11.97
C GLY A 50 11.01 4.63 -11.09
N ASN A 51 11.35 5.60 -10.26
CA ASN A 51 12.45 5.53 -9.32
C ASN A 51 11.93 5.59 -7.87
N TYR A 52 12.84 5.71 -6.91
CA TYR A 52 12.46 5.80 -5.51
C TYR A 52 11.58 7.01 -5.20
N ASN A 53 11.85 8.15 -5.84
CA ASN A 53 11.01 9.34 -5.63
C ASN A 53 9.57 9.11 -6.09
N ASP A 54 9.38 8.35 -7.17
CA ASP A 54 8.05 7.98 -7.65
C ASP A 54 7.37 7.03 -6.65
N ALA A 55 8.11 6.09 -6.09
CA ALA A 55 7.60 5.19 -5.06
C ALA A 55 7.16 5.97 -3.82
N VAL A 56 7.95 6.92 -3.36
CA VAL A 56 7.61 7.76 -2.20
C VAL A 56 6.39 8.63 -2.50
N ALA A 57 6.29 9.17 -3.70
CA ALA A 57 5.11 9.96 -4.10
C ALA A 57 3.84 9.12 -4.08
N ASP A 58 3.90 7.90 -4.61
CA ASP A 58 2.76 6.97 -4.57
C ASP A 58 2.41 6.58 -3.13
N PHE A 59 3.41 6.30 -2.30
CA PHE A 59 3.22 6.04 -0.87
C PHE A 59 2.48 7.20 -0.20
N ASN A 60 2.92 8.43 -0.44
CA ASN A 60 2.32 9.61 0.17
C ASN A 60 0.89 9.86 -0.33
N SER A 61 0.55 9.41 -1.53
CA SER A 61 -0.80 9.58 -2.09
C SER A 61 -1.86 8.71 -1.40
N LEU A 62 -1.43 7.74 -0.59
CA LEU A 62 -2.32 6.77 0.06
C LEU A 62 -2.83 7.22 1.42
N GLY A 63 -2.57 8.47 1.82
CA GLY A 63 -3.03 8.99 3.10
C GLY A 63 -2.41 8.28 4.31
N VAL A 64 -1.15 7.90 4.20
CA VAL A 64 -0.45 7.12 5.22
C VAL A 64 -0.34 7.90 6.53
N LYS A 65 -0.60 7.21 7.64
CA LYS A 65 -0.50 7.74 9.01
C LYS A 65 0.64 7.06 9.75
N ASN A 66 1.06 7.69 10.85
CA ASN A 66 2.14 7.16 11.73
C ASN A 66 3.42 6.87 10.96
N VAL A 67 3.80 7.79 10.08
CA VAL A 67 4.97 7.61 9.23
C VAL A 67 6.24 7.65 10.07
N GLN A 68 7.10 6.66 9.89
CA GLN A 68 8.41 6.58 10.52
C GLN A 68 9.46 6.23 9.47
N VAL A 69 10.61 6.90 9.55
CA VAL A 69 11.76 6.59 8.71
C VAL A 69 12.74 5.74 9.52
N ARG A 70 13.08 4.57 9.00
CA ARG A 70 14.00 3.65 9.66
C ARG A 70 15.45 3.96 9.26
N PRO A 71 16.44 3.49 10.04
CA PRO A 71 17.84 3.77 9.75
C PRO A 71 18.31 3.28 8.37
N ASN A 72 17.70 2.23 7.84
CA ASN A 72 18.04 1.70 6.50
C ASN A 72 17.33 2.43 5.36
N GLY A 73 16.60 3.52 5.65
CA GLY A 73 15.88 4.29 4.65
C GLY A 73 14.47 3.80 4.36
N THR A 74 14.03 2.68 4.92
CA THR A 74 12.66 2.20 4.79
C THR A 74 11.71 3.16 5.51
N ILE A 75 10.62 3.53 4.84
CA ILE A 75 9.57 4.36 5.42
C ILE A 75 8.38 3.46 5.71
N THR A 76 7.90 3.48 6.93
CA THR A 76 6.77 2.66 7.38
C THR A 76 5.60 3.54 7.78
N GLY A 77 4.40 2.99 7.72
CA GLY A 77 3.21 3.67 8.18
C GLY A 77 1.98 2.77 8.14
N LYS A 78 0.83 3.41 8.30
CA LYS A 78 -0.46 2.71 8.25
C LYS A 78 -1.40 3.42 7.29
N LEU A 79 -2.12 2.65 6.51
CA LEU A 79 -3.23 3.15 5.71
C LEU A 79 -4.37 3.60 6.64
N PRO A 80 -5.29 4.45 6.14
CA PRO A 80 -6.42 4.90 6.96
C PRO A 80 -7.27 3.78 7.55
N ASP A 81 -7.29 2.61 6.93
CA ASP A 81 -8.01 1.43 7.41
C ASP A 81 -7.20 0.56 8.37
N GLY A 82 -5.97 0.94 8.69
CA GLY A 82 -5.10 0.24 9.64
C GLY A 82 -4.14 -0.77 9.03
N ARG A 83 -4.20 -1.03 7.72
CA ARG A 83 -3.22 -1.93 7.08
C ARG A 83 -1.82 -1.32 7.13
N ASN A 84 -0.82 -2.17 7.35
CA ASN A 84 0.56 -1.73 7.33
C ASN A 84 1.04 -1.53 5.90
N ILE A 85 1.84 -0.49 5.71
CA ILE A 85 2.46 -0.17 4.43
C ILE A 85 3.90 0.25 4.68
N ASN A 86 4.79 -0.09 3.75
CA ASN A 86 6.14 0.44 3.76
C ASN A 86 6.62 0.71 2.33
N VAL A 87 7.59 1.59 2.23
CA VAL A 87 8.34 1.81 0.99
C VAL A 87 9.83 1.66 1.31
N ARG A 88 10.49 0.83 0.53
CA ARG A 88 11.91 0.51 0.69
C ARG A 88 12.68 1.06 -0.50
N PRO A 89 13.87 1.65 -0.27
CA PRO A 89 14.71 2.11 -1.37
C PRO A 89 15.14 0.96 -2.30
N GLN A 90 15.24 -0.25 -1.76
CA GLN A 90 15.69 -1.43 -2.49
C GLN A 90 14.88 -2.64 -2.06
N SER A 91 14.56 -3.51 -3.02
CA SER A 91 14.04 -4.84 -2.73
C SER A 91 15.20 -5.79 -2.40
N SER A 92 14.86 -7.06 -2.14
CA SER A 92 15.88 -8.10 -1.96
C SER A 92 16.66 -8.34 -3.26
N PRO A 93 17.95 -8.72 -3.18
CA PRO A 93 18.70 -9.13 -4.36
C PRO A 93 17.98 -10.25 -5.12
N PRO A 94 18.21 -10.37 -6.44
CA PRO A 94 19.20 -9.63 -7.23
C PRO A 94 18.72 -8.29 -7.78
N ASN A 95 17.44 -7.96 -7.67
CA ASN A 95 16.87 -6.85 -8.44
C ASN A 95 17.08 -5.49 -7.77
N ASN A 96 17.02 -5.42 -6.44
CA ASN A 96 17.26 -4.19 -5.65
C ASN A 96 16.43 -2.98 -6.10
N TYR A 97 15.20 -3.21 -6.56
CA TYR A 97 14.32 -2.12 -6.98
C TYR A 97 13.60 -1.49 -5.79
N PRO A 98 13.35 -0.16 -5.83
CA PRO A 98 12.46 0.46 -4.85
C PRO A 98 11.11 -0.27 -4.85
N THR A 99 10.55 -0.50 -3.66
CA THR A 99 9.38 -1.36 -3.53
C THR A 99 8.41 -0.81 -2.49
N ILE A 100 7.13 -0.69 -2.84
CA ILE A 100 6.04 -0.51 -1.90
C ILE A 100 5.48 -1.89 -1.55
N GLU A 101 5.29 -2.12 -0.25
CA GLU A 101 4.63 -3.34 0.23
C GLU A 101 3.43 -2.95 1.08
N ILE A 102 2.27 -3.51 0.75
CA ILE A 102 1.03 -3.32 1.50
C ILE A 102 0.60 -4.66 2.04
N GLN A 103 0.43 -4.75 3.36
CA GLN A 103 -0.09 -5.95 3.99
C GLN A 103 -1.61 -5.96 3.86
N GLN A 104 -2.13 -7.08 3.39
CA GLN A 104 -3.57 -7.33 3.29
C GLN A 104 -4.01 -8.20 4.47
N LYS A 105 -5.30 -8.45 4.57
CA LYS A 105 -5.83 -9.45 5.50
C LYS A 105 -5.35 -10.84 5.10
N ASN A 106 -5.33 -11.77 6.05
CA ASN A 106 -4.92 -13.17 5.83
C ASN A 106 -3.45 -13.32 5.43
N ASN A 107 -2.60 -12.40 5.88
CA ASN A 107 -1.16 -12.40 5.56
C ASN A 107 -0.84 -12.25 4.07
N GLU A 108 -1.80 -11.86 3.26
CA GLU A 108 -1.55 -11.53 1.87
C GLU A 108 -0.82 -10.20 1.76
N ARG A 109 -0.05 -10.01 0.69
CA ARG A 109 0.72 -8.80 0.47
C ARG A 109 0.66 -8.37 -0.99
N ILE A 110 0.62 -7.06 -1.19
CA ILE A 110 0.81 -6.45 -2.51
C ILE A 110 2.21 -5.84 -2.51
N LYS A 111 2.99 -6.16 -3.53
CA LYS A 111 4.31 -5.56 -3.74
C LYS A 111 4.35 -4.85 -5.08
N ILE A 112 4.76 -3.59 -5.08
CA ILE A 112 4.93 -2.79 -6.29
C ILE A 112 6.40 -2.43 -6.40
N ARG A 113 7.06 -2.95 -7.43
CA ARG A 113 8.47 -2.68 -7.70
C ARG A 113 8.60 -1.61 -8.77
N TYR A 114 9.41 -0.61 -8.49
CA TYR A 114 9.68 0.52 -9.38
C TYR A 114 10.99 0.27 -10.12
N ARG A 115 10.93 0.29 -11.45
CA ARG A 115 12.10 -0.05 -12.26
C ARG A 115 12.21 0.80 -13.52
#